data_bc43b2df8d63b45e12786ddd3ac23434
#
_entry.id   bc43b2df8d63b45e12786ddd3ac23434
#
_cell.length_a   1.000
_cell.length_b   1.000
_cell.length_c   1.000
_cell.angle_alpha   90.00
_cell.angle_beta   90.00
_cell.angle_gamma   90.00
#
_symmetry.space_group_name_H-M   'P 1'
#
loop_
_entity.id
_entity.type
_entity.pdbx_description
1 polymer ?
#
loop_
_entity_poly.entity_id
_entity_poly.type
_entity_poly.pdbx_seq_one_letter_code
_entity_poly.pdbx_strand_id
1 'polypeptide(L)'
;MPVGDGWTHNPYGEISGDVIYGRGVVDDRGPMLACLYAVKSLLDEGLIPKKRIRFIVGCNEETGWRCIKHFNTVEKMPDTGFSPDADFPVINCEKGIATITFEKNYSGNVEISGGTRPNVVPNVCTARIPDTADNLTIIEKSGLEYEIKDGRIVVTAHGKAAHAATPALGDNAIVKLLKALRDIDVDLKKIYGAFKTSDGKGAGLDLRDDVSGALTVNLGIISSHEKLKFTINIRYPVTVKKSTLIDILDKCLYDFTIAESEFQEPLYVDKDDVLVKTLLSTYNDVMGTNLDAISIGGGTYARALKHGVAFGPEFPGVESTIHMPDERTPISTYMNVFKIYREAIKRLCF
;
A
#
# COMPACT_ATOMS: atom_id res chain seq x y z
N MET A 1 -10.70 -8.93 -0.83
CA MET A 1 -10.60 -9.12 0.64
C MET A 1 -11.65 -10.08 1.18
N PRO A 2 -11.38 -10.90 2.24
CA PRO A 2 -12.43 -11.66 2.94
C PRO A 2 -13.38 -10.72 3.71
N VAL A 3 -14.58 -11.23 3.99
CA VAL A 3 -15.50 -10.56 4.91
C VAL A 3 -14.92 -10.72 6.33
N GLY A 4 -14.61 -9.62 6.99
CA GLY A 4 -14.19 -9.58 8.38
C GLY A 4 -15.36 -9.36 9.33
N ASP A 5 -15.07 -9.20 10.62
CA ASP A 5 -16.07 -8.84 11.63
C ASP A 5 -16.45 -7.36 11.58
N GLY A 6 -17.52 -6.99 12.29
CA GLY A 6 -17.93 -5.60 12.46
C GLY A 6 -18.92 -5.05 11.42
N TRP A 7 -19.44 -5.89 10.52
CA TRP A 7 -20.47 -5.49 9.58
C TRP A 7 -21.82 -5.28 10.29
N THR A 8 -22.48 -4.16 9.97
CA THR A 8 -23.86 -3.87 10.40
C THR A 8 -24.87 -4.07 9.25
N HIS A 9 -24.39 -4.09 8.00
CA HIS A 9 -25.13 -4.41 6.79
C HIS A 9 -24.72 -5.79 6.22
N ASN A 10 -25.51 -6.33 5.29
CA ASN A 10 -25.18 -7.62 4.67
C ASN A 10 -23.93 -7.51 3.78
N PRO A 11 -22.80 -8.16 4.12
CA PRO A 11 -21.57 -8.07 3.35
C PRO A 11 -21.63 -8.73 1.97
N TYR A 12 -22.67 -9.52 1.69
CA TYR A 12 -22.88 -10.20 0.40
C TYR A 12 -23.74 -9.41 -0.57
N GLY A 13 -24.24 -8.25 -0.16
CA GLY A 13 -24.98 -7.29 -0.96
C GLY A 13 -26.29 -6.86 -0.30
N GLU A 14 -26.44 -5.57 -0.11
CA GLU A 14 -27.64 -4.94 0.42
C GLU A 14 -27.80 -3.55 -0.21
N ILE A 15 -29.03 -3.18 -0.54
CA ILE A 15 -29.37 -1.80 -0.89
C ILE A 15 -30.21 -1.24 0.26
N SER A 16 -29.68 -0.19 0.90
CA SER A 16 -30.38 0.53 1.95
C SER A 16 -30.45 2.01 1.57
N GLY A 17 -31.67 2.49 1.30
CA GLY A 17 -31.88 3.81 0.73
C GLY A 17 -31.22 3.95 -0.64
N ASP A 18 -30.33 4.96 -0.79
CA ASP A 18 -29.56 5.22 -2.02
C ASP A 18 -28.14 4.65 -1.96
N VAL A 19 -27.87 3.71 -1.08
CA VAL A 19 -26.51 3.17 -0.86
C VAL A 19 -26.50 1.66 -1.08
N ILE A 20 -25.48 1.20 -1.81
CA ILE A 20 -25.16 -0.22 -2.00
C ILE A 20 -24.08 -0.58 -0.98
N TYR A 21 -24.32 -1.58 -0.16
CA TYR A 21 -23.37 -2.19 0.78
C TYR A 21 -22.95 -3.56 0.30
N GLY A 22 -21.70 -3.91 0.50
CA GLY A 22 -21.20 -5.25 0.20
C GLY A 22 -19.69 -5.29 0.02
N ARG A 23 -19.05 -6.37 0.44
CA ARG A 23 -17.63 -6.60 0.21
C ARG A 23 -17.35 -6.70 -1.30
N GLY A 24 -16.48 -5.81 -1.81
CA GLY A 24 -16.13 -5.72 -3.23
C GLY A 24 -17.03 -4.78 -4.04
N VAL A 25 -17.93 -4.03 -3.40
CA VAL A 25 -18.77 -3.07 -4.12
C VAL A 25 -17.96 -1.90 -4.66
N VAL A 26 -16.85 -1.59 -4.01
CA VAL A 26 -15.85 -0.60 -4.45
C VAL A 26 -14.57 -1.31 -4.90
N ASP A 27 -14.05 -2.26 -4.13
CA ASP A 27 -12.78 -2.95 -4.38
C ASP A 27 -13.00 -4.47 -4.53
N ASP A 28 -13.07 -4.99 -5.80
CA ASP A 28 -13.24 -4.28 -7.08
C ASP A 28 -14.33 -4.95 -7.95
N ARG A 29 -15.20 -5.82 -7.35
CA ARG A 29 -16.28 -6.52 -8.10
C ARG A 29 -17.27 -5.56 -8.73
N GLY A 30 -17.62 -4.48 -8.01
CA GLY A 30 -18.48 -3.43 -8.53
C GLY A 30 -17.90 -2.79 -9.79
N PRO A 31 -16.69 -2.23 -9.75
CA PRO A 31 -16.02 -1.64 -10.91
C PRO A 31 -15.83 -2.62 -12.06
N MET A 32 -15.44 -3.86 -11.76
CA MET A 32 -15.34 -4.94 -12.77
C MET A 32 -16.67 -5.16 -13.49
N LEU A 33 -17.78 -5.25 -12.76
CA LEU A 33 -19.11 -5.39 -13.33
C LEU A 33 -19.51 -4.14 -14.12
N ALA A 34 -19.20 -2.95 -13.64
CA ALA A 34 -19.44 -1.71 -14.37
C ALA A 34 -18.73 -1.71 -15.74
N CYS A 35 -17.48 -2.16 -15.81
CA CYS A 35 -16.75 -2.34 -17.07
C CYS A 35 -17.40 -3.37 -17.98
N LEU A 36 -17.84 -4.53 -17.44
CA LEU A 36 -18.50 -5.57 -18.23
C LEU A 36 -19.82 -5.09 -18.83
N TYR A 37 -20.66 -4.44 -18.02
CA TYR A 37 -21.93 -3.88 -18.48
C TYR A 37 -21.73 -2.66 -19.41
N ALA A 38 -20.64 -1.91 -19.26
CA ALA A 38 -20.27 -0.85 -20.20
C ALA A 38 -20.05 -1.42 -21.62
N VAL A 39 -19.27 -2.50 -21.75
CA VAL A 39 -19.10 -3.18 -23.04
C VAL A 39 -20.44 -3.72 -23.57
N LYS A 40 -21.20 -4.40 -22.70
CA LYS A 40 -22.53 -4.92 -23.09
C LYS A 40 -23.44 -3.82 -23.62
N SER A 41 -23.54 -2.67 -22.94
CA SER A 41 -24.38 -1.57 -23.38
C SER A 41 -24.02 -1.00 -24.74
N LEU A 42 -22.70 -0.93 -25.05
CA LEU A 42 -22.22 -0.47 -26.36
C LEU A 42 -22.58 -1.47 -27.48
N LEU A 43 -22.47 -2.76 -27.19
CA LEU A 43 -22.86 -3.82 -28.14
C LEU A 43 -24.37 -3.85 -28.36
N ASP A 44 -25.20 -3.67 -27.31
CA ASP A 44 -26.66 -3.63 -27.39
C ASP A 44 -27.14 -2.41 -28.25
N GLU A 45 -26.35 -1.32 -28.30
CA GLU A 45 -26.59 -0.17 -29.19
C GLU A 45 -26.15 -0.44 -30.64
N GLY A 46 -25.63 -1.62 -30.95
CA GLY A 46 -25.18 -2.00 -32.28
C GLY A 46 -23.78 -1.50 -32.65
N LEU A 47 -23.01 -0.98 -31.70
CA LEU A 47 -21.63 -0.57 -31.95
C LEU A 47 -20.73 -1.79 -32.11
N ILE A 48 -19.79 -1.71 -33.04
CA ILE A 48 -18.83 -2.78 -33.32
C ILE A 48 -17.45 -2.36 -32.86
N PRO A 49 -16.80 -3.12 -31.96
CA PRO A 49 -15.48 -2.77 -31.49
C PRO A 49 -14.43 -2.92 -32.61
N LYS A 50 -13.55 -1.95 -32.74
CA LYS A 50 -12.40 -1.94 -33.66
C LYS A 50 -11.18 -2.65 -33.10
N LYS A 51 -11.19 -2.89 -31.79
CA LYS A 51 -10.11 -3.58 -31.07
C LYS A 51 -10.66 -4.75 -30.27
N ARG A 52 -9.85 -5.79 -30.10
CA ARG A 52 -10.21 -6.90 -29.21
C ARG A 52 -10.22 -6.44 -27.76
N ILE A 53 -11.34 -6.65 -27.09
CA ILE A 53 -11.49 -6.37 -25.65
C ILE A 53 -11.32 -7.68 -24.88
N ARG A 54 -10.49 -7.66 -23.84
CA ARG A 54 -10.29 -8.79 -22.92
C ARG A 54 -10.55 -8.34 -21.50
N PHE A 55 -11.39 -9.08 -20.78
CA PHE A 55 -11.52 -9.02 -19.34
C PHE A 55 -10.62 -10.08 -18.71
N ILE A 56 -9.74 -9.66 -17.81
CA ILE A 56 -8.86 -10.54 -17.06
C ILE A 56 -9.23 -10.38 -15.59
N VAL A 57 -9.82 -11.42 -15.02
CA VAL A 57 -10.27 -11.41 -13.61
C VAL A 57 -9.28 -12.26 -12.81
N GLY A 58 -8.56 -11.62 -11.92
CA GLY A 58 -7.67 -12.27 -10.98
C GLY A 58 -8.38 -12.66 -9.69
N CYS A 59 -7.80 -13.54 -8.91
CA CYS A 59 -8.34 -14.01 -7.63
C CYS A 59 -7.35 -13.84 -6.46
N ASN A 60 -6.25 -13.13 -6.67
CA ASN A 60 -5.16 -13.03 -5.69
C ASN A 60 -4.43 -11.67 -5.75
N GLU A 61 -5.17 -10.59 -6.03
CA GLU A 61 -4.61 -9.24 -6.10
C GLU A 61 -3.98 -8.86 -4.75
N GLU A 62 -4.74 -8.98 -3.68
CA GLU A 62 -4.43 -8.56 -2.32
C GLU A 62 -3.26 -9.32 -1.65
N THR A 63 -2.89 -10.49 -2.18
CA THR A 63 -2.00 -11.41 -1.47
C THR A 63 -0.96 -12.08 -2.37
N GLY A 64 -0.20 -11.28 -3.15
CA GLY A 64 1.03 -11.74 -3.81
C GLY A 64 0.90 -12.16 -5.28
N TRP A 65 -0.25 -11.93 -5.94
CA TRP A 65 -0.40 -11.95 -7.40
C TRP A 65 -0.08 -13.29 -8.10
N ARG A 66 -0.23 -14.42 -7.42
CA ARG A 66 0.08 -15.74 -8.00
C ARG A 66 -0.75 -16.04 -9.24
N CYS A 67 -2.03 -15.61 -9.25
CA CYS A 67 -2.93 -15.82 -10.38
C CYS A 67 -2.44 -15.08 -11.64
N ILE A 68 -2.04 -13.81 -11.53
CA ILE A 68 -1.59 -13.02 -12.69
C ILE A 68 -0.18 -13.45 -13.14
N LYS A 69 0.69 -13.84 -12.20
CA LYS A 69 1.98 -14.44 -12.51
C LYS A 69 1.80 -15.73 -13.31
N HIS A 70 0.85 -16.60 -12.90
CA HIS A 70 0.50 -17.83 -13.65
C HIS A 70 -0.10 -17.49 -15.02
N PHE A 71 -1.05 -16.55 -15.08
CA PHE A 71 -1.65 -16.10 -16.34
C PHE A 71 -0.58 -15.74 -17.38
N ASN A 72 0.44 -14.99 -16.98
CA ASN A 72 1.54 -14.58 -17.85
C ASN A 72 2.40 -15.74 -18.37
N THR A 73 2.31 -16.94 -17.78
CA THR A 73 3.02 -18.12 -18.28
C THR A 73 2.22 -18.91 -19.33
N VAL A 74 0.90 -18.74 -19.37
CA VAL A 74 -0.01 -19.52 -20.22
C VAL A 74 -0.74 -18.70 -21.27
N GLU A 75 -0.85 -17.38 -21.06
CA GLU A 75 -1.57 -16.44 -21.92
C GLU A 75 -0.74 -15.20 -22.21
N LYS A 76 -0.93 -14.62 -23.39
CA LYS A 76 -0.34 -13.33 -23.73
C LYS A 76 -1.19 -12.19 -23.13
N MET A 77 -0.55 -11.30 -22.37
CA MET A 77 -1.18 -10.07 -21.91
C MET A 77 -1.64 -9.19 -23.07
N PRO A 78 -2.73 -8.41 -22.90
CA PRO A 78 -3.09 -7.33 -23.80
C PRO A 78 -1.94 -6.33 -23.98
N ASP A 79 -1.89 -5.68 -25.13
CA ASP A 79 -0.84 -4.69 -25.42
C ASP A 79 -1.01 -3.42 -24.57
N THR A 80 -2.26 -3.06 -24.22
CA THR A 80 -2.61 -1.92 -23.38
C THR A 80 -3.92 -2.15 -22.63
N GLY A 81 -4.13 -1.43 -21.55
CA GLY A 81 -5.37 -1.52 -20.77
C GLY A 81 -5.35 -0.70 -19.49
N PHE A 82 -6.40 -0.82 -18.70
CA PHE A 82 -6.47 -0.23 -17.36
C PHE A 82 -7.00 -1.23 -16.34
N SER A 83 -6.59 -1.05 -15.07
CA SER A 83 -7.15 -1.72 -13.91
C SER A 83 -8.16 -0.79 -13.24
N PRO A 84 -9.43 -1.22 -13.05
CA PRO A 84 -10.47 -0.40 -12.42
C PRO A 84 -10.44 -0.55 -10.89
N ASP A 85 -9.28 -0.41 -10.27
CA ASP A 85 -9.00 -0.82 -8.90
C ASP A 85 -8.09 0.19 -8.17
N ALA A 86 -8.50 1.46 -8.17
CA ALA A 86 -7.78 2.55 -7.50
C ALA A 86 -8.59 3.87 -7.52
N ASP A 87 -7.92 5.00 -7.70
CA ASP A 87 -8.52 6.33 -7.71
C ASP A 87 -8.77 6.87 -9.13
N PHE A 88 -9.76 7.75 -9.27
CA PHE A 88 -9.86 8.71 -10.37
C PHE A 88 -8.99 9.96 -10.09
N PRO A 89 -8.60 10.75 -11.13
CA PRO A 89 -9.00 10.62 -12.55
C PRO A 89 -8.24 9.55 -13.34
N VAL A 90 -6.94 9.42 -13.19
CA VAL A 90 -6.08 8.37 -13.80
C VAL A 90 -4.82 8.27 -12.96
N ILE A 91 -4.44 7.06 -12.62
CA ILE A 91 -3.15 6.78 -12.00
C ILE A 91 -2.20 6.30 -13.10
N ASN A 92 -1.35 7.19 -13.55
CA ASN A 92 -0.33 6.90 -14.56
C ASN A 92 1.03 6.56 -13.94
N CYS A 93 1.12 6.64 -12.62
CA CYS A 93 2.34 6.46 -11.87
C CYS A 93 2.07 5.74 -10.54
N GLU A 94 2.70 4.58 -10.35
CA GLU A 94 2.68 3.83 -9.09
C GLU A 94 4.13 3.65 -8.62
N LYS A 95 4.45 4.09 -7.39
CA LYS A 95 5.78 3.91 -6.81
C LYS A 95 6.16 2.44 -6.72
N GLY A 96 7.44 2.15 -6.86
CA GLY A 96 7.94 0.83 -6.55
C GLY A 96 7.73 0.47 -5.09
N ILE A 97 7.55 -0.82 -4.81
CA ILE A 97 7.35 -1.33 -3.45
C ILE A 97 8.48 -2.30 -3.12
N ALA A 98 9.16 -2.07 -2.00
CA ALA A 98 10.13 -3.02 -1.47
C ALA A 98 9.75 -3.40 -0.04
N THR A 99 9.67 -4.69 0.24
CA THR A 99 9.57 -5.23 1.59
C THR A 99 10.85 -6.00 1.87
N ILE A 100 11.61 -5.56 2.87
CA ILE A 100 12.93 -6.10 3.16
C ILE A 100 13.01 -6.43 4.64
N THR A 101 13.37 -7.67 4.94
CA THR A 101 13.64 -8.15 6.30
C THR A 101 15.14 -8.26 6.52
N PHE A 102 15.61 -7.57 7.53
CA PHE A 102 16.99 -7.63 8.01
C PHE A 102 17.08 -8.50 9.26
N GLU A 103 18.19 -9.19 9.41
CA GLU A 103 18.48 -9.96 10.61
C GLU A 103 19.95 -9.91 11.00
N LYS A 104 20.24 -10.10 12.28
CA LYS A 104 21.57 -10.39 12.82
C LYS A 104 21.47 -11.26 14.06
N ASN A 105 22.52 -12.02 14.36
CA ASN A 105 22.64 -12.70 15.66
C ASN A 105 22.59 -11.67 16.77
N TYR A 106 21.79 -11.90 17.77
CA TYR A 106 21.51 -10.94 18.83
C TYR A 106 21.92 -11.49 20.19
N SER A 107 22.83 -10.79 20.85
CA SER A 107 23.31 -11.10 22.20
C SER A 107 22.87 -10.07 23.25
N GLY A 108 22.01 -9.13 22.86
CA GLY A 108 21.44 -8.14 23.78
C GLY A 108 20.43 -8.74 24.75
N ASN A 109 20.18 -8.04 25.82
CA ASN A 109 19.24 -8.46 26.88
C ASN A 109 17.84 -7.88 26.73
N VAL A 110 17.50 -7.35 25.54
CA VAL A 110 16.19 -6.76 25.23
C VAL A 110 15.38 -7.74 24.40
N GLU A 111 14.24 -8.17 24.92
CA GLU A 111 13.24 -8.90 24.15
C GLU A 111 12.23 -7.90 23.61
N ILE A 112 12.18 -7.69 22.30
CA ILE A 112 11.26 -6.74 21.65
C ILE A 112 10.36 -7.46 20.66
N SER A 113 9.09 -7.03 20.59
CA SER A 113 8.13 -7.53 19.61
C SER A 113 7.13 -6.44 19.24
N GLY A 114 6.93 -6.22 17.94
CA GLY A 114 5.96 -5.24 17.45
C GLY A 114 5.66 -5.38 15.97
N GLY A 115 4.41 -5.04 15.60
CA GLY A 115 3.91 -5.13 14.25
C GLY A 115 3.60 -6.55 13.78
N THR A 116 2.65 -6.68 12.85
CA THR A 116 2.22 -7.96 12.28
C THR A 116 2.24 -7.96 10.75
N ARG A 117 2.25 -6.77 10.13
CA ARG A 117 2.25 -6.59 8.68
C ARG A 117 3.23 -5.48 8.28
N PRO A 118 4.12 -5.71 7.32
CA PRO A 118 5.10 -4.70 6.92
C PRO A 118 4.46 -3.45 6.29
N ASN A 119 3.31 -3.61 5.63
CA ASN A 119 2.59 -2.53 4.95
C ASN A 119 1.62 -1.73 5.86
N VAL A 120 1.68 -1.93 7.18
CA VAL A 120 0.89 -1.20 8.17
C VAL A 120 1.82 -0.55 9.19
N VAL A 121 1.57 0.71 9.55
CA VAL A 121 2.24 1.39 10.67
C VAL A 121 1.82 0.69 11.97
N PRO A 122 2.75 0.15 12.77
CA PRO A 122 2.41 -0.57 14.00
C PRO A 122 1.80 0.33 15.05
N ASN A 123 0.67 -0.10 15.61
CA ASN A 123 -0.02 0.61 16.69
C ASN A 123 0.35 0.14 18.10
N VAL A 124 1.04 -1.00 18.22
CA VAL A 124 1.54 -1.51 19.50
C VAL A 124 2.92 -2.14 19.31
N CYS A 125 3.81 -1.89 20.27
CA CYS A 125 5.09 -2.55 20.39
C CYS A 125 5.45 -2.75 21.87
N THR A 126 5.97 -3.93 22.23
CA THR A 126 6.35 -4.26 23.60
C THR A 126 7.82 -4.66 23.68
N ALA A 127 8.46 -4.39 24.79
CA ALA A 127 9.79 -4.90 25.12
C ALA A 127 9.87 -5.37 26.57
N ARG A 128 10.75 -6.36 26.82
CA ARG A 128 11.15 -6.79 28.15
C ARG A 128 12.64 -6.54 28.32
N ILE A 129 13.01 -5.75 29.30
CA ILE A 129 14.40 -5.37 29.59
C ILE A 129 14.76 -5.76 31.01
N PRO A 130 16.07 -5.92 31.35
CA PRO A 130 16.48 -6.19 32.73
C PRO A 130 15.99 -5.11 33.70
N ASP A 131 15.50 -5.50 34.86
CA ASP A 131 15.13 -4.61 35.94
C ASP A 131 16.39 -4.11 36.67
N THR A 132 16.90 -2.97 36.21
CA THR A 132 18.02 -2.26 36.82
C THR A 132 17.62 -0.80 37.06
N ALA A 133 18.23 -0.15 38.07
CA ALA A 133 17.94 1.24 38.40
C ALA A 133 18.15 2.19 37.20
N ASP A 134 19.17 1.92 36.39
CA ASP A 134 19.45 2.74 35.19
C ASP A 134 18.37 2.55 34.13
N ASN A 135 17.99 1.31 33.82
CA ASN A 135 16.94 1.02 32.86
C ASN A 135 15.59 1.59 33.31
N LEU A 136 15.25 1.43 34.59
CA LEU A 136 14.03 2.01 35.17
C LEU A 136 14.00 3.53 35.00
N THR A 137 15.11 4.19 35.33
CA THR A 137 15.23 5.66 35.16
C THR A 137 15.05 6.09 33.69
N ILE A 138 15.58 5.34 32.73
CA ILE A 138 15.42 5.62 31.31
C ILE A 138 13.95 5.47 30.90
N ILE A 139 13.28 4.42 31.33
CA ILE A 139 11.88 4.15 30.98
C ILE A 139 10.94 5.18 31.61
N GLU A 140 11.12 5.51 32.89
CA GLU A 140 10.35 6.55 33.56
C GLU A 140 10.44 7.90 32.81
N LYS A 141 11.65 8.30 32.41
CA LYS A 141 11.88 9.52 31.60
C LYS A 141 11.24 9.47 30.21
N SER A 142 11.02 8.28 29.67
CA SER A 142 10.38 8.11 28.36
C SER A 142 8.88 8.45 28.36
N GLY A 143 8.23 8.33 29.52
CA GLY A 143 6.77 8.47 29.67
C GLY A 143 5.95 7.33 29.06
N LEU A 144 6.60 6.22 28.68
CA LEU A 144 5.91 5.03 28.20
C LEU A 144 5.30 4.24 29.34
N GLU A 145 4.23 3.50 29.04
CA GLU A 145 3.61 2.56 29.97
C GLU A 145 4.57 1.43 30.28
N TYR A 146 4.71 1.07 31.55
CA TYR A 146 5.53 -0.06 31.97
C TYR A 146 4.99 -0.75 33.22
N GLU A 147 5.36 -2.02 33.37
CA GLU A 147 5.17 -2.81 34.60
C GLU A 147 6.45 -3.59 34.92
N ILE A 148 6.67 -3.89 36.20
CA ILE A 148 7.76 -4.77 36.63
C ILE A 148 7.18 -6.15 36.89
N LYS A 149 7.68 -7.15 36.12
CA LYS A 149 7.20 -8.53 36.22
C LYS A 149 8.35 -9.51 36.02
N ASP A 150 8.45 -10.50 36.91
CA ASP A 150 9.45 -11.56 36.86
C ASP A 150 10.90 -11.04 36.73
N GLY A 151 11.25 -9.97 37.49
CA GLY A 151 12.58 -9.35 37.43
C GLY A 151 12.93 -8.63 36.11
N ARG A 152 11.92 -8.30 35.32
CA ARG A 152 12.02 -7.56 34.08
C ARG A 152 11.08 -6.34 34.08
N ILE A 153 11.50 -5.26 33.45
CA ILE A 153 10.63 -4.15 33.12
C ILE A 153 9.98 -4.46 31.76
N VAL A 154 8.66 -4.58 31.74
CA VAL A 154 7.87 -4.75 30.52
C VAL A 154 7.37 -3.38 30.10
N VAL A 155 7.78 -2.92 28.93
CA VAL A 155 7.46 -1.58 28.40
C VAL A 155 6.54 -1.72 27.20
N THR A 156 5.47 -0.92 27.17
CA THR A 156 4.53 -0.90 26.03
C THR A 156 4.48 0.48 25.42
N ALA A 157 4.62 0.55 24.11
CA ALA A 157 4.39 1.73 23.32
C ALA A 157 3.11 1.59 22.49
N HIS A 158 2.24 2.59 22.56
CA HIS A 158 1.04 2.71 21.75
C HIS A 158 1.21 3.77 20.66
N GLY A 159 0.67 3.49 19.50
CA GLY A 159 0.71 4.34 18.32
C GLY A 159 -0.65 4.38 17.61
N LYS A 160 -0.62 4.81 16.35
CA LYS A 160 -1.79 4.88 15.48
C LYS A 160 -1.48 4.17 14.17
N ALA A 161 -2.30 3.19 13.79
CA ALA A 161 -2.16 2.50 12.53
C ALA A 161 -2.44 3.44 11.33
N ALA A 162 -1.71 3.23 10.25
CA ALA A 162 -1.93 3.83 8.94
C ALA A 162 -1.32 2.93 7.85
N HIS A 163 -1.68 3.15 6.61
CA HIS A 163 -1.07 2.43 5.50
C HIS A 163 0.39 2.88 5.26
N ALA A 164 1.29 1.94 4.92
CA ALA A 164 2.71 2.25 4.73
C ALA A 164 3.02 3.16 3.51
N ALA A 165 2.07 3.38 2.61
CA ALA A 165 2.19 4.38 1.55
C ALA A 165 2.12 5.81 2.09
N THR A 166 1.40 6.02 3.19
CA THR A 166 1.21 7.32 3.85
C THR A 166 1.53 7.22 5.36
N PRO A 167 2.75 6.80 5.74
CA PRO A 167 3.08 6.48 7.11
C PRO A 167 3.02 7.69 8.05
N ALA A 168 3.10 8.89 7.51
CA ALA A 168 2.96 10.14 8.26
C ALA A 168 1.55 10.37 8.84
N LEU A 169 0.52 9.66 8.36
CA LEU A 169 -0.84 9.69 8.93
C LEU A 169 -0.98 8.80 10.18
N GLY A 170 0.00 7.94 10.42
CA GLY A 170 0.11 7.06 11.56
C GLY A 170 1.07 7.57 12.62
N ASP A 171 1.24 6.77 13.68
CA ASP A 171 2.19 7.00 14.75
C ASP A 171 2.82 5.64 15.12
N ASN A 172 4.07 5.46 14.73
CA ASN A 172 4.73 4.14 14.76
C ASN A 172 5.17 3.75 16.17
N ALA A 173 4.50 2.78 16.76
CA ALA A 173 4.79 2.28 18.11
C ALA A 173 6.20 1.66 18.24
N ILE A 174 6.73 1.03 17.17
CA ILE A 174 8.10 0.50 17.17
C ILE A 174 9.09 1.65 17.31
N VAL A 175 8.93 2.72 16.51
CA VAL A 175 9.82 3.88 16.55
C VAL A 175 9.77 4.58 17.93
N LYS A 176 8.57 4.67 18.54
CA LYS A 176 8.42 5.20 19.90
C LYS A 176 9.21 4.37 20.93
N LEU A 177 9.04 3.07 20.88
CA LEU A 177 9.73 2.17 21.80
C LEU A 177 11.25 2.19 21.60
N LEU A 178 11.71 2.14 20.34
CA LEU A 178 13.14 2.26 20.02
C LEU A 178 13.76 3.58 20.50
N LYS A 179 12.99 4.68 20.48
CA LYS A 179 13.44 5.97 21.04
C LYS A 179 13.76 5.86 22.52
N ALA A 180 13.01 5.10 23.29
CA ALA A 180 13.27 4.87 24.71
C ALA A 180 14.45 3.91 24.91
N LEU A 181 14.54 2.85 24.09
CA LEU A 181 15.52 1.79 24.24
C LEU A 181 16.91 2.08 23.63
N ARG A 182 17.05 3.15 22.87
CA ARG A 182 18.29 3.48 22.13
C ARG A 182 19.55 3.67 23.00
N ASP A 183 19.34 4.03 24.27
CA ASP A 183 20.45 4.22 25.23
C ASP A 183 20.70 2.98 26.09
N ILE A 184 19.88 1.92 25.91
CA ILE A 184 20.01 0.62 26.57
C ILE A 184 20.69 -0.38 25.63
N ASP A 185 20.44 -0.31 24.32
CA ASP A 185 20.92 -1.29 23.35
C ASP A 185 21.44 -0.61 22.07
N VAL A 186 22.66 -0.99 21.67
CA VAL A 186 23.37 -0.38 20.53
C VAL A 186 22.74 -0.74 19.18
N ASP A 187 22.19 -1.95 19.04
CA ASP A 187 21.56 -2.39 17.80
C ASP A 187 20.20 -1.70 17.61
N LEU A 188 19.42 -1.58 18.70
CA LEU A 188 18.18 -0.83 18.69
C LEU A 188 18.42 0.66 18.44
N LYS A 189 19.51 1.23 18.98
CA LYS A 189 19.93 2.62 18.65
C LYS A 189 20.19 2.80 17.18
N LYS A 190 20.84 1.84 16.53
CA LYS A 190 21.13 1.87 15.09
C LYS A 190 19.86 1.81 14.26
N ILE A 191 18.93 0.88 14.55
CA ILE A 191 17.64 0.78 13.87
C ILE A 191 16.82 2.07 14.06
N TYR A 192 16.77 2.61 15.28
CA TYR A 192 16.12 3.90 15.54
C TYR A 192 16.73 5.00 14.69
N GLY A 193 18.06 5.12 14.68
CA GLY A 193 18.78 6.14 13.89
C GLY A 193 18.42 6.10 12.41
N ALA A 194 18.33 4.90 11.85
CA ALA A 194 18.00 4.68 10.45
C ALA A 194 16.53 5.01 10.10
N PHE A 195 15.57 4.64 10.98
CA PHE A 195 14.16 4.65 10.64
C PHE A 195 13.28 5.49 11.59
N LYS A 196 13.85 6.44 12.32
CA LYS A 196 13.12 7.35 13.22
C LYS A 196 12.11 8.24 12.50
N THR A 197 12.29 8.46 11.21
CA THR A 197 11.38 9.24 10.35
C THR A 197 11.00 8.43 9.11
N SER A 198 9.80 8.63 8.63
CA SER A 198 9.24 7.91 7.48
C SER A 198 9.75 8.39 6.12
N ASP A 199 10.61 9.40 6.07
CA ASP A 199 11.26 9.89 4.85
C ASP A 199 12.56 9.15 4.51
N GLY A 200 13.00 8.22 5.37
CA GLY A 200 14.20 7.42 5.16
C GLY A 200 15.54 8.14 5.29
N LYS A 201 15.55 9.43 5.67
CA LYS A 201 16.78 10.23 5.78
C LYS A 201 17.83 9.61 6.68
N GLY A 202 17.39 9.02 7.80
CA GLY A 202 18.31 8.38 8.74
C GLY A 202 19.10 7.21 8.14
N ALA A 203 18.53 6.52 7.17
CA ALA A 203 19.18 5.44 6.43
C ALA A 203 19.88 5.91 5.13
N GLY A 204 19.82 7.20 4.80
CA GLY A 204 20.34 7.74 3.53
C GLY A 204 19.40 7.55 2.34
N LEU A 205 18.12 7.19 2.59
CA LEU A 205 17.10 6.98 1.57
C LEU A 205 16.31 8.27 1.23
N ASP A 206 16.91 9.45 1.37
CA ASP A 206 16.28 10.72 0.97
C ASP A 206 16.22 10.86 -0.55
N LEU A 207 15.43 9.96 -1.17
CA LEU A 207 15.28 9.86 -2.62
C LEU A 207 13.94 10.42 -3.06
N ARG A 208 13.97 11.20 -4.14
CA ARG A 208 12.76 11.80 -4.73
C ARG A 208 12.92 12.00 -6.22
N ASP A 209 11.81 12.06 -6.92
CA ASP A 209 11.74 12.54 -8.30
C ASP A 209 10.55 13.50 -8.49
N ASP A 210 10.52 14.16 -9.66
CA ASP A 210 9.48 15.14 -9.99
C ASP A 210 8.17 14.46 -10.47
N VAL A 211 8.20 13.16 -10.76
CA VAL A 211 7.06 12.39 -11.27
C VAL A 211 6.25 11.79 -10.12
N SER A 212 6.92 11.08 -9.22
CA SER A 212 6.26 10.31 -8.14
C SER A 212 6.53 10.88 -6.74
N GLY A 213 7.36 11.91 -6.64
CA GLY A 213 7.67 12.57 -5.36
C GLY A 213 8.67 11.82 -4.49
N ALA A 214 8.60 12.01 -3.17
CA ALA A 214 9.57 11.49 -2.22
C ALA A 214 9.32 10.02 -1.87
N LEU A 215 10.41 9.29 -1.56
CA LEU A 215 10.36 7.97 -0.95
C LEU A 215 9.66 8.02 0.42
N THR A 216 8.96 6.95 0.77
CA THR A 216 8.50 6.72 2.14
C THR A 216 8.97 5.36 2.65
N VAL A 217 9.26 5.27 3.94
CA VAL A 217 9.62 4.02 4.61
C VAL A 217 8.80 3.83 5.88
N ASN A 218 8.32 2.62 6.09
CA ASN A 218 7.67 2.17 7.31
C ASN A 218 8.48 1.04 7.96
N LEU A 219 8.87 1.21 9.22
CA LEU A 219 9.37 0.12 10.05
C LEU A 219 8.15 -0.66 10.55
N GLY A 220 7.80 -1.74 9.83
CA GLY A 220 6.53 -2.42 9.99
C GLY A 220 6.54 -3.55 11.01
N ILE A 221 7.66 -4.25 11.18
CA ILE A 221 7.78 -5.39 12.11
C ILE A 221 9.15 -5.34 12.78
N ILE A 222 9.20 -5.72 14.06
CA ILE A 222 10.44 -5.97 14.80
C ILE A 222 10.25 -7.16 15.75
N SER A 223 11.28 -7.97 15.90
CA SER A 223 11.34 -9.02 16.91
C SER A 223 12.78 -9.33 17.30
N SER A 224 13.00 -9.71 18.57
CA SER A 224 14.26 -10.26 19.04
C SER A 224 13.96 -11.56 19.80
N HIS A 225 14.50 -12.64 19.33
CA HIS A 225 14.52 -13.94 19.99
C HIS A 225 15.95 -14.47 19.91
N GLU A 226 16.21 -15.47 19.08
CA GLU A 226 17.58 -15.91 18.74
C GLU A 226 18.33 -14.90 17.86
N LYS A 227 17.58 -14.14 17.08
CA LYS A 227 18.07 -13.09 16.19
C LYS A 227 17.26 -11.83 16.38
N LEU A 228 17.90 -10.69 16.24
CA LEU A 228 17.22 -9.42 16.05
C LEU A 228 16.80 -9.33 14.58
N LYS A 229 15.49 -9.28 14.34
CA LYS A 229 14.89 -9.16 13.00
C LYS A 229 14.01 -7.93 12.95
N PHE A 230 14.05 -7.24 11.81
CA PHE A 230 13.07 -6.19 11.52
C PHE A 230 12.75 -6.14 10.04
N THR A 231 11.52 -5.73 9.72
CA THR A 231 11.03 -5.62 8.35
C THR A 231 10.61 -4.19 8.07
N ILE A 232 11.12 -3.65 6.97
CA ILE A 232 10.74 -2.35 6.44
C ILE A 232 9.93 -2.50 5.16
N ASN A 233 8.96 -1.59 4.95
CA ASN A 233 8.25 -1.44 3.69
C ASN A 233 8.57 -0.06 3.11
N ILE A 234 9.11 -0.04 1.90
CA ILE A 234 9.55 1.16 1.21
C ILE A 234 8.65 1.40 0.01
N ARG A 235 8.21 2.66 -0.20
CA ARG A 235 7.61 3.13 -1.44
C ARG A 235 8.60 4.06 -2.11
N TYR A 236 9.19 3.61 -3.21
CA TYR A 236 10.30 4.32 -3.84
C TYR A 236 9.91 4.95 -5.18
N PRO A 237 10.52 6.10 -5.52
CA PRO A 237 10.22 6.83 -6.74
C PRO A 237 10.45 5.99 -8.00
N VAL A 238 9.68 6.28 -9.06
CA VAL A 238 9.68 5.50 -10.30
C VAL A 238 11.01 5.56 -11.06
N THR A 239 11.83 6.56 -10.81
CA THR A 239 13.17 6.70 -11.40
C THR A 239 14.27 5.99 -10.62
N VAL A 240 13.95 5.48 -9.42
CA VAL A 240 14.91 4.83 -8.53
C VAL A 240 15.02 3.34 -8.84
N LYS A 241 16.24 2.84 -8.99
CA LYS A 241 16.50 1.43 -9.23
C LYS A 241 16.59 0.64 -7.92
N LYS A 242 16.15 -0.61 -7.95
CA LYS A 242 16.29 -1.56 -6.83
C LYS A 242 17.74 -1.62 -6.30
N SER A 243 18.75 -1.67 -7.18
CA SER A 243 20.16 -1.73 -6.78
C SER A 243 20.57 -0.53 -5.93
N THR A 244 20.08 0.67 -6.26
CA THR A 244 20.36 1.89 -5.48
C THR A 244 19.85 1.78 -4.05
N LEU A 245 18.63 1.21 -3.86
CA LEU A 245 18.08 1.00 -2.52
C LEU A 245 18.93 0.03 -1.71
N ILE A 246 19.30 -1.11 -2.32
CA ILE A 246 20.13 -2.13 -1.67
C ILE A 246 21.51 -1.56 -1.30
N ASP A 247 22.19 -0.87 -2.21
CA ASP A 247 23.51 -0.28 -1.96
C ASP A 247 23.51 0.74 -0.79
N ILE A 248 22.43 1.51 -0.64
CA ILE A 248 22.27 2.46 0.46
C ILE A 248 22.02 1.73 1.77
N LEU A 249 21.10 0.76 1.76
CA LEU A 249 20.74 -0.01 2.96
C LEU A 249 21.91 -0.86 3.46
N ASP A 250 22.65 -1.52 2.59
CA ASP A 250 23.82 -2.31 2.94
C ASP A 250 24.93 -1.46 3.61
N LYS A 251 25.11 -0.22 3.15
CA LYS A 251 26.05 0.72 3.80
C LYS A 251 25.57 1.17 5.17
N CYS A 252 24.28 1.47 5.31
CA CYS A 252 23.70 1.91 6.58
C CYS A 252 23.67 0.78 7.62
N LEU A 253 23.31 -0.43 7.18
CA LEU A 253 23.04 -1.61 8.01
C LEU A 253 24.10 -2.71 7.81
N TYR A 254 25.35 -2.33 7.62
CA TYR A 254 26.50 -3.19 7.22
C TYR A 254 26.70 -4.42 8.10
N ASP A 255 26.17 -4.44 9.33
CA ASP A 255 26.27 -5.53 10.29
C ASP A 255 24.96 -6.37 10.39
N PHE A 256 23.95 -6.03 9.59
CA PHE A 256 22.77 -6.84 9.37
C PHE A 256 22.84 -7.53 8.02
N THR A 257 22.19 -8.67 7.89
CA THR A 257 22.01 -9.39 6.62
C THR A 257 20.58 -9.31 6.16
N ILE A 258 20.36 -9.23 4.84
CA ILE A 258 19.03 -9.35 4.27
C ILE A 258 18.61 -10.82 4.34
N ALA A 259 17.59 -11.13 5.15
CA ALA A 259 17.02 -12.47 5.29
C ALA A 259 16.01 -12.73 4.16
N GLU A 260 15.16 -11.74 3.87
CA GLU A 260 14.11 -11.83 2.85
C GLU A 260 13.95 -10.48 2.16
N SER A 261 13.64 -10.50 0.86
CA SER A 261 13.29 -9.29 0.13
C SER A 261 12.30 -9.56 -0.99
N GLU A 262 11.25 -8.76 -1.05
CA GLU A 262 10.28 -8.74 -2.14
C GLU A 262 10.26 -7.35 -2.77
N PHE A 263 10.26 -7.32 -4.10
CA PHE A 263 10.19 -6.07 -4.86
C PHE A 263 9.08 -6.15 -5.88
N GLN A 264 8.31 -5.07 -5.95
CA GLN A 264 7.41 -4.79 -7.06
C GLN A 264 7.96 -3.58 -7.79
N GLU A 265 8.27 -3.75 -9.07
CA GLU A 265 8.78 -2.67 -9.91
C GLU A 265 7.75 -1.55 -10.04
N PRO A 266 8.19 -0.30 -10.13
CA PRO A 266 7.27 0.82 -10.31
C PRO A 266 6.54 0.73 -11.66
N LEU A 267 5.36 1.36 -11.72
CA LEU A 267 4.64 1.62 -12.97
C LEU A 267 4.77 3.10 -13.31
N TYR A 268 5.09 3.39 -14.56
CA TYR A 268 5.01 4.74 -15.10
C TYR A 268 4.62 4.72 -16.58
N VAL A 269 3.58 5.45 -16.91
CA VAL A 269 3.17 5.77 -18.28
C VAL A 269 3.16 7.28 -18.38
N ASP A 270 3.81 7.82 -19.43
CA ASP A 270 3.92 9.27 -19.62
C ASP A 270 2.53 9.92 -19.65
N LYS A 271 2.39 11.09 -19.03
CA LYS A 271 1.12 11.85 -19.04
C LYS A 271 0.66 12.24 -20.44
N ASP A 272 1.61 12.36 -21.38
CA ASP A 272 1.34 12.68 -22.78
C ASP A 272 0.99 11.46 -23.63
N ASP A 273 1.04 10.26 -23.07
CA ASP A 273 0.65 9.03 -23.73
C ASP A 273 -0.84 9.03 -24.12
N VAL A 274 -1.15 8.38 -25.23
CA VAL A 274 -2.52 8.33 -25.79
C VAL A 274 -3.50 7.67 -24.82
N LEU A 275 -3.09 6.60 -24.12
CA LEU A 275 -3.94 5.95 -23.13
C LEU A 275 -4.28 6.89 -21.98
N VAL A 276 -3.27 7.53 -21.40
CA VAL A 276 -3.44 8.48 -20.27
C VAL A 276 -4.32 9.64 -20.67
N LYS A 277 -4.01 10.29 -21.81
CA LYS A 277 -4.81 11.42 -22.33
C LYS A 277 -6.26 11.03 -22.60
N THR A 278 -6.49 9.85 -23.18
CA THR A 278 -7.85 9.39 -23.49
C THR A 278 -8.65 9.15 -22.20
N LEU A 279 -8.07 8.47 -21.20
CA LEU A 279 -8.75 8.20 -19.95
C LEU A 279 -8.98 9.48 -19.14
N LEU A 280 -7.96 10.34 -19.06
CA LEU A 280 -8.03 11.61 -18.33
C LEU A 280 -9.07 12.56 -18.94
N SER A 281 -9.06 12.74 -20.27
CA SER A 281 -10.08 13.54 -20.93
C SER A 281 -11.48 12.96 -20.76
N THR A 282 -11.60 11.62 -20.80
CA THR A 282 -12.89 10.95 -20.56
C THR A 282 -13.43 11.28 -19.18
N TYR A 283 -12.61 11.12 -18.14
CA TYR A 283 -13.02 11.45 -16.78
C TYR A 283 -13.44 12.93 -16.66
N ASN A 284 -12.59 13.83 -17.14
CA ASN A 284 -12.84 15.27 -17.06
C ASN A 284 -14.10 15.69 -17.82
N ASP A 285 -14.32 15.14 -19.03
CA ASP A 285 -15.53 15.44 -19.83
C ASP A 285 -16.81 14.93 -19.14
N VAL A 286 -16.81 13.70 -18.61
CA VAL A 286 -17.99 13.12 -17.96
C VAL A 286 -18.31 13.80 -16.64
N MET A 287 -17.28 14.19 -15.88
CA MET A 287 -17.46 14.81 -14.56
C MET A 287 -17.50 16.34 -14.60
N GLY A 288 -17.21 16.97 -15.74
CA GLY A 288 -17.13 18.43 -15.85
C GLY A 288 -15.97 19.04 -15.05
N THR A 289 -14.83 18.34 -14.98
CA THR A 289 -13.65 18.73 -14.22
C THR A 289 -12.46 19.03 -15.13
N ASN A 290 -11.37 19.51 -14.54
CA ASN A 290 -10.09 19.71 -15.23
C ASN A 290 -8.95 19.27 -14.27
N LEU A 291 -8.91 17.99 -13.96
CA LEU A 291 -7.92 17.38 -13.08
C LEU A 291 -6.76 16.82 -13.91
N ASP A 292 -5.60 16.67 -13.28
CA ASP A 292 -4.41 16.02 -13.82
C ASP A 292 -4.34 14.55 -13.42
N ALA A 293 -3.55 13.75 -14.14
CA ALA A 293 -3.19 12.40 -13.75
C ALA A 293 -2.39 12.41 -12.42
N ILE A 294 -2.55 11.36 -11.62
CA ILE A 294 -1.99 11.29 -10.28
C ILE A 294 -1.01 10.14 -10.10
N SER A 295 -0.13 10.30 -9.11
CA SER A 295 0.81 9.27 -8.65
C SER A 295 0.38 8.73 -7.30
N ILE A 296 0.46 7.41 -7.10
CA ILE A 296 0.16 6.74 -5.84
C ILE A 296 1.33 5.92 -5.30
N GLY A 297 1.29 5.68 -4.00
CA GLY A 297 2.22 4.77 -3.32
C GLY A 297 1.76 3.31 -3.30
N GLY A 298 0.54 3.04 -3.78
CA GLY A 298 -0.04 1.71 -3.92
C GLY A 298 0.43 0.99 -5.19
N GLY A 299 -0.15 -0.18 -5.44
CA GLY A 299 0.08 -0.92 -6.66
C GLY A 299 -1.16 -1.73 -7.02
N THR A 300 -1.47 -1.81 -8.30
CA THR A 300 -2.62 -2.50 -8.85
C THR A 300 -2.21 -3.51 -9.93
N TYR A 301 -3.15 -4.32 -10.42
CA TYR A 301 -2.90 -5.18 -11.58
C TYR A 301 -2.49 -4.42 -12.86
N ALA A 302 -2.59 -3.10 -12.90
CA ALA A 302 -2.03 -2.31 -14.01
C ALA A 302 -0.55 -2.61 -14.26
N ARG A 303 0.22 -2.92 -13.21
CA ARG A 303 1.64 -3.33 -13.30
C ARG A 303 1.87 -4.65 -14.04
N ALA A 304 0.85 -5.49 -14.15
CA ALA A 304 0.95 -6.74 -14.91
C ALA A 304 0.88 -6.50 -16.42
N LEU A 305 0.36 -5.37 -16.85
CA LEU A 305 0.33 -4.94 -18.24
C LEU A 305 1.67 -4.33 -18.64
N LYS A 306 2.08 -4.58 -19.88
CA LYS A 306 3.27 -3.92 -20.45
C LYS A 306 3.06 -2.40 -20.57
N HIS A 307 1.84 -1.99 -20.85
CA HIS A 307 1.42 -0.61 -21.04
C HIS A 307 0.01 -0.46 -20.42
N GLY A 308 -0.04 -0.16 -19.14
CA GLY A 308 -1.26 -0.09 -18.36
C GLY A 308 -1.25 1.01 -17.33
N VAL A 309 -2.43 1.41 -16.88
CA VAL A 309 -2.65 2.42 -15.85
C VAL A 309 -3.77 1.95 -14.93
N ALA A 310 -3.91 2.54 -13.74
CA ALA A 310 -5.11 2.35 -12.94
C ALA A 310 -6.10 3.50 -13.19
N PHE A 311 -7.41 3.19 -13.11
CA PHE A 311 -8.46 4.13 -13.50
C PHE A 311 -9.74 3.90 -12.69
N GLY A 312 -9.90 4.63 -11.59
CA GLY A 312 -11.03 4.53 -10.67
C GLY A 312 -11.14 3.19 -9.92
N PRO A 313 -12.16 3.00 -9.07
CA PRO A 313 -13.44 3.74 -9.04
C PRO A 313 -13.54 4.86 -8.00
N GLU A 314 -12.56 5.05 -7.11
CA GLU A 314 -12.69 6.02 -6.03
C GLU A 314 -12.57 7.46 -6.54
N PHE A 315 -13.46 8.34 -6.07
CA PHE A 315 -13.50 9.74 -6.49
C PHE A 315 -12.67 10.63 -5.55
N PRO A 316 -12.00 11.66 -6.07
CA PRO A 316 -11.27 12.60 -5.24
C PRO A 316 -12.14 13.23 -4.14
N GLY A 317 -11.64 13.25 -2.91
CA GLY A 317 -12.31 13.87 -1.76
C GLY A 317 -13.44 13.05 -1.14
N VAL A 318 -13.68 11.83 -1.62
CA VAL A 318 -14.61 10.88 -0.99
C VAL A 318 -13.85 10.03 0.01
N GLU A 319 -14.44 9.82 1.20
CA GLU A 319 -13.88 8.92 2.20
C GLU A 319 -13.95 7.46 1.71
N SER A 320 -12.80 6.82 1.65
CA SER A 320 -12.71 5.42 1.25
C SER A 320 -13.25 4.49 2.32
N THR A 321 -14.05 3.50 1.90
CA THR A 321 -14.56 2.43 2.76
C THR A 321 -14.02 1.06 2.36
N ILE A 322 -13.07 1.01 1.43
CA ILE A 322 -12.42 -0.24 1.00
C ILE A 322 -11.73 -0.93 2.18
N HIS A 323 -11.72 -2.25 2.20
CA HIS A 323 -11.15 -3.09 3.26
C HIS A 323 -11.79 -2.93 4.65
N MET A 324 -12.78 -2.05 4.81
CA MET A 324 -13.48 -1.81 6.08
C MET A 324 -14.80 -2.61 6.15
N PRO A 325 -15.35 -2.86 7.35
CA PRO A 325 -16.75 -3.24 7.48
C PRO A 325 -17.67 -2.18 6.85
N ASP A 326 -18.83 -2.61 6.39
CA ASP A 326 -19.81 -1.75 5.70
C ASP A 326 -19.24 -0.98 4.50
N GLU A 327 -18.35 -1.65 3.74
CA GLU A 327 -17.90 -1.15 2.44
C GLU A 327 -19.14 -0.83 1.58
N ARG A 328 -19.15 0.40 1.03
CA ARG A 328 -20.35 0.95 0.41
C ARG A 328 -20.06 1.98 -0.66
N THR A 329 -21.04 2.18 -1.52
CA THR A 329 -21.06 3.29 -2.49
C THR A 329 -22.49 3.76 -2.72
N PRO A 330 -22.75 5.09 -2.85
CA PRO A 330 -24.04 5.57 -3.32
C PRO A 330 -24.35 5.06 -4.73
N ILE A 331 -25.63 4.76 -5.00
CA ILE A 331 -26.07 4.33 -6.35
C ILE A 331 -25.71 5.37 -7.40
N SER A 332 -25.86 6.65 -7.09
CA SER A 332 -25.50 7.77 -7.98
C SER A 332 -24.01 7.78 -8.32
N THR A 333 -23.15 7.52 -7.33
CA THR A 333 -21.69 7.39 -7.51
C THR A 333 -21.36 6.19 -8.39
N TYR A 334 -21.96 5.03 -8.13
CA TYR A 334 -21.76 3.83 -8.94
C TYR A 334 -22.22 4.04 -10.39
N MET A 335 -23.30 4.76 -10.62
CA MET A 335 -23.76 5.12 -11.98
C MET A 335 -22.79 6.06 -12.69
N ASN A 336 -22.09 6.94 -11.98
CA ASN A 336 -21.03 7.76 -12.57
C ASN A 336 -19.82 6.91 -12.95
N VAL A 337 -19.41 5.96 -12.10
CA VAL A 337 -18.36 4.97 -12.44
C VAL A 337 -18.69 4.25 -13.74
N PHE A 338 -19.95 3.74 -13.86
CA PHE A 338 -20.40 3.10 -15.09
C PHE A 338 -20.33 4.02 -16.33
N LYS A 339 -20.77 5.28 -16.23
CA LYS A 339 -20.73 6.26 -17.33
C LYS A 339 -19.30 6.53 -17.78
N ILE A 340 -18.38 6.71 -16.82
CA ILE A 340 -16.96 6.95 -17.08
C ILE A 340 -16.35 5.76 -17.82
N TYR A 341 -16.53 4.54 -17.31
CA TYR A 341 -15.99 3.34 -17.96
C TYR A 341 -16.60 3.10 -19.34
N ARG A 342 -17.90 3.33 -19.49
CA ARG A 342 -18.56 3.19 -20.80
C ARG A 342 -17.96 4.15 -21.84
N GLU A 343 -17.77 5.40 -21.49
CA GLU A 343 -17.19 6.38 -22.40
C GLU A 343 -15.70 6.09 -22.67
N ALA A 344 -14.95 5.68 -21.64
CA ALA A 344 -13.54 5.29 -21.78
C ALA A 344 -13.37 4.11 -22.73
N ILE A 345 -14.14 3.04 -22.53
CA ILE A 345 -14.10 1.84 -23.36
C ILE A 345 -14.52 2.17 -24.79
N LYS A 346 -15.53 3.03 -24.96
CA LYS A 346 -15.97 3.51 -26.28
C LYS A 346 -14.82 4.22 -27.01
N ARG A 347 -14.17 5.18 -26.37
CA ARG A 347 -13.04 5.93 -26.97
C ARG A 347 -11.82 5.06 -27.25
N LEU A 348 -11.58 4.04 -26.44
CA LEU A 348 -10.41 3.17 -26.58
C LEU A 348 -10.61 2.06 -27.61
N CYS A 349 -11.83 1.54 -27.78
CA CYS A 349 -12.06 0.29 -28.48
C CYS A 349 -13.06 0.38 -29.65
N PHE A 350 -13.96 1.36 -29.68
CA PHE A 350 -14.99 1.53 -30.70
C PHE A 350 -14.72 2.77 -31.58
#